data_6084b406fece0dff625cc32873518e4c
#
_entry.id   6084b406fece0dff625cc32873518e4c
#
_cell.length_a   1.000
_cell.length_b   1.000
_cell.length_c   1.000
_cell.angle_alpha   90.00
_cell.angle_beta   90.00
_cell.angle_gamma   90.00
#
_symmetry.space_group_name_H-M   'P 1'
#
loop_
_entity.id
_entity.type
_entity.pdbx_description
1 polymer ?
#
loop_
_entity_poly.entity_id
_entity_poly.type
_entity_poly.pdbx_seq_one_letter_code
_entity_poly.pdbx_strand_id
1 'polypeptide(L)'
;NILTFKRNDGSPLRDFPNIEYHDEYLIEQWNSTVKPEDKVYHLGDVGFRNFTILGTILDRLNGTKVLIRGNHDNFKLSQYQQYFKDVRASHTLDNFILTHIPIHTASVERWKGNIHGHLHANVLDDSRYINVSVEQIGYKPIDFEELRSKLI
;
A
#
# COMPACT_ATOMS: atom_id res chain seq x y z
N ASN A 1 3.96 -6.77 15.49
CA ASN A 1 4.31 -7.59 14.34
C ASN A 1 3.04 -7.94 13.55
N ILE A 2 3.02 -7.68 12.24
CA ILE A 2 1.84 -7.91 11.39
C ILE A 2 1.39 -9.39 11.38
N LEU A 3 2.29 -10.33 11.62
CA LEU A 3 1.97 -11.75 11.66
C LEU A 3 1.15 -12.17 12.90
N THR A 4 1.03 -11.31 13.90
CA THR A 4 0.16 -11.56 15.07
C THR A 4 -1.28 -11.13 14.87
N PHE A 5 -1.57 -10.39 13.82
CA PHE A 5 -2.91 -9.90 13.51
C PHE A 5 -3.80 -11.03 12.96
N LYS A 6 -5.08 -10.96 13.28
CA LYS A 6 -6.07 -11.96 12.88
C LYS A 6 -7.21 -11.33 12.09
N ARG A 7 -7.81 -12.13 11.22
CA ARG A 7 -9.07 -11.81 10.54
C ARG A 7 -10.25 -11.91 11.51
N ASN A 8 -11.40 -11.44 11.10
CA ASN A 8 -12.62 -11.50 11.92
C ASN A 8 -13.02 -12.93 12.31
N ASP A 9 -12.66 -13.93 11.50
CA ASP A 9 -12.91 -15.35 11.75
C ASP A 9 -11.86 -16.02 12.65
N GLY A 10 -10.84 -15.27 13.11
CA GLY A 10 -9.77 -15.76 13.97
C GLY A 10 -8.57 -16.36 13.25
N SER A 11 -8.62 -16.51 11.91
CA SER A 11 -7.48 -16.96 11.12
C SER A 11 -6.39 -15.90 11.03
N PRO A 12 -5.12 -16.27 10.75
CA PRO A 12 -4.06 -15.29 10.57
C PRO A 12 -4.38 -14.29 9.44
N LEU A 13 -4.14 -13.01 9.68
CA LEU A 13 -4.27 -11.99 8.64
C LEU A 13 -3.27 -12.25 7.50
N ARG A 14 -2.03 -12.58 7.85
CA ARG A 14 -0.97 -13.00 6.93
C ARG A 14 -0.32 -14.26 7.47
N ASP A 15 -0.39 -15.33 6.70
CA ASP A 15 0.11 -16.65 7.10
C ASP A 15 1.50 -16.89 6.51
N PHE A 16 2.53 -16.55 7.29
CA PHE A 16 3.94 -16.75 6.96
C PHE A 16 4.68 -17.38 8.14
N PRO A 17 5.72 -18.22 7.90
CA PRO A 17 6.48 -18.88 8.96
C PRO A 17 7.14 -17.91 9.94
N ASN A 18 7.67 -16.78 9.43
CA ASN A 18 8.31 -15.73 10.21
C ASN A 18 8.33 -14.42 9.42
N ILE A 19 8.76 -13.35 10.07
CA ILE A 19 8.73 -12.01 9.47
C ILE A 19 9.78 -11.86 8.35
N GLU A 20 10.91 -12.52 8.45
CA GLU A 20 11.95 -12.51 7.43
C GLU A 20 11.45 -13.13 6.14
N TYR A 21 10.78 -14.27 6.23
CA TYR A 21 10.15 -14.91 5.07
C TYR A 21 9.07 -14.02 4.45
N HIS A 22 8.23 -13.41 5.29
CA HIS A 22 7.21 -12.47 4.86
C HIS A 22 7.82 -11.30 4.08
N ASP A 23 8.86 -10.67 4.61
CA ASP A 23 9.50 -9.51 3.99
C ASP A 23 10.16 -9.89 2.66
N GLU A 24 10.88 -11.01 2.60
CA GLU A 24 11.48 -11.51 1.35
C GLU A 24 10.42 -11.82 0.30
N TYR A 25 9.32 -12.44 0.69
CA TYR A 25 8.21 -12.73 -0.21
C TYR A 25 7.63 -11.43 -0.81
N LEU A 26 7.40 -10.41 0.02
CA LEU A 26 6.91 -9.11 -0.46
C LEU A 26 7.90 -8.45 -1.44
N ILE A 27 9.19 -8.52 -1.16
CA ILE A 27 10.22 -7.97 -2.05
C ILE A 27 10.21 -8.71 -3.40
N GLU A 28 10.15 -10.02 -3.39
CA GLU A 28 10.10 -10.84 -4.61
C GLU A 28 8.84 -10.52 -5.43
N GLN A 29 7.69 -10.46 -4.79
CA GLN A 29 6.42 -10.12 -5.45
C GLN A 29 6.45 -8.72 -6.05
N TRP A 30 6.99 -7.76 -5.32
CA TRP A 30 7.16 -6.40 -5.82
C TRP A 30 8.04 -6.38 -7.07
N ASN A 31 9.23 -6.96 -6.98
CA ASN A 31 10.21 -6.91 -8.06
C ASN A 31 9.83 -7.79 -9.28
N SER A 32 8.97 -8.78 -9.09
CA SER A 32 8.41 -9.56 -10.21
C SER A 32 7.39 -8.76 -11.04
N THR A 33 6.82 -7.71 -10.46
CA THR A 33 5.76 -6.90 -11.06
C THR A 33 6.26 -5.53 -11.50
N VAL A 34 7.09 -4.89 -10.68
CA VAL A 34 7.58 -3.51 -10.87
C VAL A 34 8.96 -3.54 -11.51
N LYS A 35 9.09 -2.85 -12.65
CA LYS A 35 10.37 -2.63 -13.33
C LYS A 35 11.07 -1.39 -12.79
N PRO A 36 12.40 -1.26 -12.98
CA PRO A 36 13.13 -0.07 -12.51
C PRO A 36 12.60 1.27 -13.04
N GLU A 37 12.03 1.28 -14.24
CA GLU A 37 11.46 2.47 -14.88
C GLU A 37 10.03 2.79 -14.45
N ASP A 38 9.37 1.91 -13.73
CA ASP A 38 7.98 2.09 -13.30
C ASP A 38 7.86 3.08 -12.15
N LYS A 39 6.70 3.70 -12.01
CA LYS A 39 6.32 4.54 -10.89
C LYS A 39 5.30 3.82 -10.01
N VAL A 40 5.54 3.80 -8.71
CA VAL A 40 4.68 3.11 -7.73
C VAL A 40 4.17 4.10 -6.69
N TYR A 41 2.87 4.09 -6.47
CA TYR A 41 2.23 4.77 -5.34
C TYR A 41 2.04 3.77 -4.21
N HIS A 42 2.77 3.96 -3.12
CA HIS A 42 2.59 3.18 -1.89
C HIS A 42 1.58 3.89 -1.00
N LEU A 43 0.50 3.22 -0.65
CA LEU A 43 -0.62 3.87 0.06
C LEU A 43 -0.47 3.83 1.58
N GLY A 44 0.75 3.76 2.10
CA GLY A 44 1.03 3.97 3.51
C GLY A 44 1.22 2.71 4.34
N ASP A 45 1.61 2.93 5.58
CA ASP A 45 2.00 1.88 6.52
C ASP A 45 3.10 0.98 5.94
N VAL A 46 4.18 1.63 5.50
CA VAL A 46 5.32 0.97 4.84
C VAL A 46 5.99 -0.04 5.77
N GLY A 47 6.15 0.36 7.04
CA GLY A 47 6.74 -0.47 8.06
C GLY A 47 7.03 0.35 9.32
N PHE A 48 7.00 -0.28 10.47
CA PHE A 48 7.18 0.38 11.77
C PHE A 48 8.31 -0.21 12.62
N ARG A 49 9.14 -1.06 12.03
CA ARG A 49 10.41 -1.46 12.65
C ARG A 49 11.40 -0.30 12.60
N ASN A 50 12.60 -0.51 13.12
CA ASN A 50 13.59 0.55 13.03
C ASN A 50 13.84 0.96 11.57
N PHE A 51 14.20 2.21 11.40
CA PHE A 51 14.35 2.80 10.06
C PHE A 51 15.47 2.14 9.25
N THR A 52 16.52 1.66 9.90
CA THR A 52 17.66 0.99 9.21
C THR A 52 17.18 -0.29 8.49
N ILE A 53 16.36 -1.09 9.17
CA ILE A 53 15.77 -2.31 8.58
C ILE A 53 14.83 -1.94 7.43
N LEU A 54 13.98 -0.96 7.64
CA LEU A 54 13.05 -0.49 6.62
C LEU A 54 13.80 0.02 5.38
N GLY A 55 14.85 0.82 5.58
CA GLY A 55 15.67 1.35 4.51
C GLY A 55 16.33 0.26 3.67
N THR A 56 16.82 -0.78 4.32
CA THR A 56 17.41 -1.94 3.64
C THR A 56 16.40 -2.62 2.71
N ILE A 57 15.16 -2.74 3.15
CA ILE A 57 14.08 -3.30 2.33
C ILE A 57 13.75 -2.37 1.17
N LEU A 58 13.54 -1.08 1.45
CA LEU A 58 13.17 -0.10 0.43
C LEU A 58 14.21 0.05 -0.68
N ASP A 59 15.50 -0.05 -0.34
CA ASP A 59 16.60 -0.03 -1.32
C ASP A 59 16.52 -1.18 -2.34
N ARG A 60 15.92 -2.29 -1.96
CA ARG A 60 15.81 -3.48 -2.81
C ARG A 60 14.61 -3.44 -3.74
N LEU A 61 13.67 -2.51 -3.54
CA LEU A 61 12.43 -2.42 -4.31
C LEU A 61 12.63 -1.59 -5.58
N ASN A 62 12.30 -2.18 -6.73
CA ASN A 62 12.36 -1.52 -8.03
C ASN A 62 11.39 -0.35 -8.14
N GLY A 63 11.70 0.57 -9.05
CA GLY A 63 10.83 1.65 -9.46
C GLY A 63 11.01 2.94 -8.68
N THR A 64 10.40 4.00 -9.20
CA THR A 64 10.30 5.30 -8.52
C THR A 64 9.09 5.28 -7.61
N LYS A 65 9.30 5.51 -6.31
CA LYS A 65 8.27 5.35 -5.29
C LYS A 65 7.75 6.70 -4.79
N VAL A 66 6.44 6.83 -4.71
CA VAL A 66 5.74 7.94 -4.05
C VAL A 66 4.97 7.37 -2.87
N LEU A 67 5.12 7.99 -1.69
CA LEU A 67 4.44 7.56 -0.48
C LEU A 67 3.20 8.43 -0.23
N ILE A 68 2.06 7.78 -0.09
CA ILE A 68 0.87 8.35 0.53
C ILE A 68 0.91 7.91 2.00
N ARG A 69 1.21 8.84 2.89
CA ARG A 69 1.56 8.52 4.27
C ARG A 69 0.40 7.87 5.02
N GLY A 70 0.68 6.75 5.68
CA GLY A 70 -0.26 6.05 6.55
C GLY A 70 -0.18 6.51 8.00
N ASN A 71 -1.13 6.06 8.83
CA ASN A 71 -1.21 6.44 10.24
C ASN A 71 -0.09 5.82 11.10
N HIS A 72 0.57 4.75 10.61
CA HIS A 72 1.73 4.14 11.27
C HIS A 72 3.07 4.55 10.68
N ASP A 73 3.10 5.44 9.69
CA ASP A 73 4.33 5.97 9.10
C ASP A 73 4.86 7.12 9.98
N ASN A 74 5.53 6.78 11.07
CA ASN A 74 5.90 7.71 12.13
C ASN A 74 7.36 8.18 12.10
N PHE A 75 8.13 7.79 11.09
CA PHE A 75 9.48 8.31 10.92
C PHE A 75 9.46 9.76 10.42
N LYS A 76 10.61 10.43 10.51
CA LYS A 76 10.74 11.80 10.03
C LYS A 76 10.57 11.86 8.51
N LEU A 77 10.01 12.95 8.02
CA LEU A 77 9.85 13.17 6.58
C LEU A 77 11.18 13.01 5.84
N SER A 78 12.26 13.58 6.38
CA SER A 78 13.60 13.48 5.81
C SER A 78 14.09 12.03 5.66
N GLN A 79 13.65 11.12 6.52
CA GLN A 79 13.99 9.71 6.43
C GLN A 79 13.27 9.05 5.26
N TYR A 80 11.97 9.29 5.09
CA TYR A 80 11.22 8.77 3.94
C TYR A 80 11.74 9.32 2.61
N GLN A 81 12.17 10.58 2.57
CA GLN A 81 12.70 11.23 1.36
C GLN A 81 14.00 10.60 0.83
N GLN A 82 14.68 9.79 1.62
CA GLN A 82 15.83 9.02 1.15
C GLN A 82 15.42 7.91 0.16
N TYR A 83 14.18 7.42 0.24
CA TYR A 83 13.71 6.26 -0.53
C TYR A 83 12.50 6.57 -1.41
N PHE A 84 11.73 7.57 -1.06
CA PHE A 84 10.56 8.02 -1.82
C PHE A 84 10.85 9.36 -2.50
N LYS A 85 10.52 9.43 -3.79
CA LYS A 85 10.65 10.67 -4.56
C LYS A 85 9.76 11.78 -4.00
N ASP A 86 8.59 11.42 -3.45
CA ASP A 86 7.63 12.35 -2.88
C ASP A 86 6.88 11.67 -1.74
N VAL A 87 6.40 12.47 -0.78
CA VAL A 87 5.57 12.04 0.35
C VAL A 87 4.36 12.96 0.41
N ARG A 88 3.17 12.40 0.30
CA ARG A 88 1.91 13.15 0.21
C ARG A 88 0.88 12.63 1.19
N ALA A 89 -0.10 13.47 1.52
CA ALA A 89 -1.30 13.08 2.27
C ALA A 89 -2.31 12.35 1.36
N SER A 90 -2.42 12.79 0.12
CA SER A 90 -3.29 12.22 -0.90
C SER A 90 -2.77 12.54 -2.29
N HIS A 91 -3.27 11.83 -3.29
CA HIS A 91 -2.91 12.10 -4.68
C HIS A 91 -4.09 11.78 -5.60
N THR A 92 -4.33 12.63 -6.58
CA THR A 92 -5.33 12.37 -7.62
C THR A 92 -4.66 11.77 -8.85
N LEU A 93 -5.11 10.60 -9.27
CA LEU A 93 -4.62 9.88 -10.44
C LEU A 93 -5.82 9.49 -11.31
N ASP A 94 -5.87 9.99 -12.54
CA ASP A 94 -6.98 9.76 -13.49
C ASP A 94 -8.37 9.92 -12.85
N ASN A 95 -8.52 10.95 -12.04
CA ASN A 95 -9.75 11.27 -11.33
C ASN A 95 -10.16 10.26 -10.23
N PHE A 96 -9.24 9.38 -9.81
CA PHE A 96 -9.34 8.64 -8.55
C PHE A 96 -8.55 9.35 -7.47
N ILE A 97 -9.07 9.36 -6.24
CA ILE A 97 -8.31 9.86 -5.09
C ILE A 97 -7.62 8.69 -4.40
N LEU A 98 -6.29 8.80 -4.25
CA LEU A 98 -5.45 7.84 -3.55
C LEU A 98 -5.22 8.34 -2.13
N THR A 99 -5.58 7.53 -1.15
CA THR A 99 -5.39 7.83 0.28
C THR A 99 -4.99 6.57 1.04
N HIS A 100 -4.45 6.72 2.24
CA HIS A 100 -4.23 5.56 3.11
C HIS A 100 -5.55 5.10 3.74
N ILE A 101 -6.23 6.01 4.44
CA ILE A 101 -7.52 5.76 5.07
C ILE A 101 -8.63 6.14 4.09
N PRO A 102 -9.71 5.33 3.97
CA PRO A 102 -10.84 5.70 3.13
C PRO A 102 -11.42 7.06 3.54
N ILE A 103 -11.70 7.91 2.55
CA ILE A 103 -12.30 9.21 2.82
C ILE A 103 -13.81 9.10 3.08
N HIS A 104 -14.38 10.12 3.67
CA HIS A 104 -15.82 10.17 3.95
C HIS A 104 -16.65 10.11 2.66
N THR A 105 -17.81 9.45 2.72
CA THR A 105 -18.70 9.25 1.56
C THR A 105 -19.13 10.55 0.89
N ALA A 106 -19.34 11.62 1.67
CA ALA A 106 -19.67 12.94 1.12
C ALA A 106 -18.52 13.56 0.30
N SER A 107 -17.29 13.09 0.49
CA SER A 107 -16.14 13.62 -0.23
C SER A 107 -15.84 12.83 -1.50
N VAL A 108 -16.12 11.53 -1.52
CA VAL A 108 -15.74 10.65 -2.64
C VAL A 108 -16.46 10.99 -3.94
N GLU A 109 -17.61 11.65 -3.87
CA GLU A 109 -18.42 12.05 -5.03
C GLU A 109 -17.66 12.96 -6.02
N ARG A 110 -16.58 13.59 -5.58
CA ARG A 110 -15.73 14.46 -6.43
C ARG A 110 -14.83 13.65 -7.39
N TRP A 111 -14.68 12.37 -7.14
CA TRP A 111 -13.80 11.49 -7.90
C TRP A 111 -14.55 10.29 -8.45
N LYS A 112 -13.92 9.57 -9.35
CA LYS A 112 -14.43 8.26 -9.83
C LYS A 112 -14.48 7.22 -8.72
N GLY A 113 -13.61 7.35 -7.72
CA GLY A 113 -13.54 6.48 -6.57
C GLY A 113 -12.34 6.80 -5.69
N ASN A 114 -12.28 6.11 -4.56
CA ASN A 114 -11.19 6.20 -3.60
C ASN A 114 -10.40 4.89 -3.58
N ILE A 115 -9.16 4.94 -4.03
CA ILE A 115 -8.21 3.83 -3.92
C ILE A 115 -7.47 4.01 -2.60
N HIS A 116 -7.52 3.01 -1.74
CA HIS A 116 -7.02 3.13 -0.37
C HIS A 116 -6.39 1.84 0.16
N GLY A 117 -5.71 1.93 1.29
CA GLY A 117 -5.22 0.82 2.08
C GLY A 117 -5.92 0.71 3.43
N HIS A 118 -5.17 0.53 4.48
CA HIS A 118 -5.57 0.59 5.89
C HIS A 118 -6.49 -0.54 6.37
N LEU A 119 -7.48 -0.95 5.60
CA LEU A 119 -8.51 -1.89 6.03
C LEU A 119 -8.08 -3.37 5.92
N HIS A 120 -6.88 -3.64 5.40
CA HIS A 120 -6.37 -5.01 5.26
C HIS A 120 -7.36 -5.94 4.52
N ALA A 121 -7.82 -6.99 5.21
CA ALA A 121 -8.75 -7.95 4.64
C ALA A 121 -10.21 -7.49 4.61
N ASN A 122 -10.53 -6.36 5.23
CA ASN A 122 -11.89 -5.83 5.27
C ASN A 122 -12.18 -4.93 4.07
N VAL A 123 -13.42 -4.94 3.60
CA VAL A 123 -13.88 -4.11 2.49
C VAL A 123 -15.11 -3.31 2.91
N LEU A 124 -15.26 -2.12 2.30
CA LEU A 124 -16.46 -1.33 2.46
C LEU A 124 -17.51 -1.79 1.45
N ASP A 125 -18.78 -1.83 1.89
CA ASP A 125 -19.90 -2.17 1.01
C ASP A 125 -20.35 -0.96 0.20
N ASP A 126 -19.44 -0.46 -0.63
CA ASP A 126 -19.63 0.67 -1.53
C ASP A 126 -18.61 0.55 -2.67
N SER A 127 -19.09 0.41 -3.89
CA SER A 127 -18.26 0.17 -5.08
C SER A 127 -17.32 1.33 -5.43
N ARG A 128 -17.51 2.50 -4.84
CA ARG A 128 -16.62 3.65 -5.02
C ARG A 128 -15.30 3.52 -4.25
N TYR A 129 -15.21 2.58 -3.32
CA TYR A 129 -14.02 2.33 -2.52
C TYR A 129 -13.30 1.07 -3.00
N ILE A 130 -12.01 1.21 -3.26
CA ILE A 130 -11.16 0.13 -3.77
C ILE A 130 -10.02 -0.07 -2.79
N ASN A 131 -10.08 -1.16 -2.02
CA ASN A 131 -9.02 -1.52 -1.09
C ASN A 131 -7.90 -2.26 -1.83
N VAL A 132 -6.71 -1.67 -1.85
CA VAL A 132 -5.51 -2.27 -2.44
C VAL A 132 -4.47 -2.67 -1.40
N SER A 133 -4.89 -2.92 -0.17
CA SER A 133 -4.04 -3.59 0.82
C SER A 133 -3.54 -4.91 0.24
N VAL A 134 -2.35 -5.35 0.63
CA VAL A 134 -1.73 -6.55 0.04
C VAL A 134 -2.60 -7.80 0.17
N GLU A 135 -3.43 -7.88 1.21
CA GLU A 135 -4.40 -8.96 1.41
C GLU A 135 -5.48 -9.02 0.31
N GLN A 136 -5.73 -7.90 -0.37
CA GLN A 136 -6.72 -7.78 -1.44
C GLN A 136 -6.12 -7.99 -2.85
N ILE A 137 -4.82 -7.78 -3.01
CA ILE A 137 -4.16 -7.79 -4.31
C ILE A 137 -3.10 -8.88 -4.46
N GLY A 138 -3.12 -9.89 -3.59
CA GLY A 138 -2.24 -11.05 -3.68
C GLY A 138 -0.77 -10.76 -3.37
N TYR A 139 -0.50 -9.84 -2.46
CA TYR A 139 0.85 -9.50 -1.94
C TYR A 139 1.80 -8.89 -2.99
N LYS A 140 1.29 -8.41 -4.11
CA LYS A 140 2.11 -7.74 -5.12
C LYS A 140 1.45 -6.45 -5.60
N PRO A 141 2.23 -5.46 -6.05
CA PRO A 141 1.65 -4.25 -6.63
C PRO A 141 0.71 -4.58 -7.79
N ILE A 142 -0.38 -3.83 -7.89
CA ILE A 142 -1.33 -3.96 -8.97
C ILE A 142 -1.10 -2.85 -9.99
N ASP A 143 -1.11 -3.19 -11.28
CA ASP A 143 -1.04 -2.21 -12.35
C ASP A 143 -2.30 -1.34 -12.34
N PHE A 144 -2.12 -0.02 -12.43
CA PHE A 144 -3.24 0.92 -12.39
C PHE A 144 -4.20 0.73 -13.56
N GLU A 145 -3.70 0.41 -14.74
CA GLU A 145 -4.55 0.15 -15.90
C GLU A 145 -5.39 -1.12 -15.71
N GLU A 146 -4.81 -2.15 -15.11
CA GLU A 146 -5.56 -3.37 -14.74
C GLU A 146 -6.65 -3.04 -13.73
N LEU A 147 -6.32 -2.28 -12.67
CA LEU A 147 -7.28 -1.87 -11.66
C LEU A 147 -8.41 -1.05 -12.26
N ARG A 148 -8.08 -0.06 -13.07
CA ARG A 148 -9.03 0.83 -13.72
C ARG A 148 -9.98 0.07 -14.63
N SER A 149 -9.51 -0.90 -15.37
CA SER A 149 -10.33 -1.71 -16.29
C SER A 149 -11.41 -2.52 -15.60
N LYS A 150 -11.17 -2.90 -14.34
CA LYS A 150 -12.14 -3.65 -13.51
C LYS A 150 -13.26 -2.78 -12.93
N LEU A 151 -13.11 -1.47 -13.01
CA LEU A 151 -14.01 -0.48 -12.37
C LEU A 151 -14.97 0.19 -13.37
N ILE A 152 -14.89 -0.17 -14.62
CA ILE A 152 -15.76 0.36 -15.69
C ILE A 152 -16.95 -0.57 -15.87
#